data_a8e7ff9e135a9817fe19e5ce828ee303
#
_entry.id   a8e7ff9e135a9817fe19e5ce828ee303
#
_cell.length_a   1.000
_cell.length_b   1.000
_cell.length_c   1.000
_cell.angle_alpha   90.00
_cell.angle_beta   90.00
_cell.angle_gamma   90.00
#
_symmetry.space_group_name_H-M   'P 1'
#
loop_
_entity.id
_entity.type
_entity.pdbx_description
1 polymer ?
#
loop_
_entity_poly.entity_id
_entity_poly.type
_entity_poly.pdbx_seq_one_letter_code
_entity_poly.pdbx_strand_id
1 'polypeptide(L)'
;MIARVQSYALQGLEGVPVTVEADITKGLPAYEIVGLPDTAVKESRERVRSALKNSALFFPSHKITVNLAPASVKKEGSSFDLPLAISILKACGEIPMEGEDIVFIGELALNGDLRSVSGILPTVISARDKGFTKFILPYDNRKEAGYVQGVTVYAPKNLKEVVEHLKGENLLAPVPTLAFDSAKAESKKSYDLSFVKGQPIAKRALEVAVAGGHNILFVGPPGSGKTMLARSIPSVMPDMSFEEALEITKIHSVAGTLGGEGIVATRPFRSPHHTATTVSLCGGGNKTVHPGEISLAHGGVLFLDELPEYKRSALEAMRQPLEDGVITVSRAGGTVTFPASFMLCASMNPCPCGNFGSKKLRCNCTANEIRRYRARISGPLLARIDMQVEVDGVEYDDLVSDTMEETSAEVKARADRARAIQRERYKNSKITTNAEMGEKESREYCRLDKEGEEVLREAFENLHLSARARSRILKVARTIADLDFSETITPQHLYEAISYRTYGADLMDMD
;
A
#
# COMPACT_ATOMS: atom_id res chain seq x y z
N MET A 1 -23.42 39.47 2.10
CA MET A 1 -22.06 39.52 1.49
C MET A 1 -21.61 38.11 1.30
N ILE A 2 -21.15 37.76 0.12
CA ILE A 2 -20.70 36.37 -0.17
C ILE A 2 -19.22 36.25 0.21
N ALA A 3 -18.90 35.34 1.10
CA ALA A 3 -17.52 34.97 1.47
C ALA A 3 -17.10 33.66 0.80
N ARG A 4 -15.84 33.58 0.37
CA ARG A 4 -15.27 32.39 -0.26
C ARG A 4 -14.10 31.83 0.54
N VAL A 5 -14.03 30.51 0.62
CA VAL A 5 -12.95 29.78 1.28
C VAL A 5 -12.60 28.57 0.43
N GLN A 6 -11.31 28.28 0.29
CA GLN A 6 -10.84 27.12 -0.47
C GLN A 6 -10.71 25.89 0.41
N SER A 7 -11.15 24.77 -0.11
CA SER A 7 -11.02 23.44 0.48
C SER A 7 -10.85 22.38 -0.62
N TYR A 8 -10.74 21.12 -0.24
CA TYR A 8 -10.57 20.01 -1.17
C TYR A 8 -11.43 18.82 -0.78
N ALA A 9 -11.98 18.14 -1.75
CA ALA A 9 -12.58 16.81 -1.62
C ALA A 9 -11.62 15.75 -2.14
N LEU A 10 -11.64 14.55 -1.56
CA LEU A 10 -10.89 13.42 -2.08
C LEU A 10 -11.72 12.59 -3.08
N GLN A 11 -11.10 12.22 -4.19
CA GLN A 11 -11.59 11.21 -5.12
C GLN A 11 -10.50 10.16 -5.33
N GLY A 12 -10.61 9.01 -4.66
CA GLY A 12 -9.52 8.03 -4.62
C GLY A 12 -8.28 8.59 -3.93
N LEU A 13 -7.18 8.75 -4.65
CA LEU A 13 -5.92 9.33 -4.16
C LEU A 13 -5.69 10.77 -4.63
N GLU A 14 -6.67 11.41 -5.24
CA GLU A 14 -6.53 12.77 -5.78
C GLU A 14 -7.42 13.75 -5.04
N GLY A 15 -6.88 14.94 -4.77
CA GLY A 15 -7.62 16.06 -4.23
C GLY A 15 -8.29 16.89 -5.34
N VAL A 16 -9.59 17.12 -5.21
CA VAL A 16 -10.37 17.96 -6.12
C VAL A 16 -10.73 19.26 -5.41
N PRO A 17 -10.48 20.45 -6.00
CA PRO A 17 -10.76 21.73 -5.36
C PRO A 17 -12.25 21.91 -5.11
N VAL A 18 -12.56 22.45 -3.94
CA VAL A 18 -13.93 22.83 -3.53
C VAL A 18 -13.90 24.24 -2.99
N THR A 19 -14.67 25.13 -3.62
CA THR A 19 -14.90 26.47 -3.09
C THR A 19 -16.14 26.45 -2.20
N VAL A 20 -15.97 26.86 -0.95
CA VAL A 20 -17.03 27.00 0.04
C VAL A 20 -17.49 28.46 0.01
N GLU A 21 -18.72 28.71 -0.41
CA GLU A 21 -19.31 30.05 -0.53
C GLU A 21 -20.41 30.22 0.50
N ALA A 22 -20.25 31.13 1.44
CA ALA A 22 -21.28 31.46 2.44
C ALA A 22 -21.97 32.77 2.13
N ASP A 23 -23.29 32.76 2.14
CA ASP A 23 -24.13 33.97 2.04
C ASP A 23 -25.07 34.07 3.24
N ILE A 24 -25.12 35.26 3.84
CA ILE A 24 -25.97 35.57 4.98
C ILE A 24 -26.99 36.64 4.59
N THR A 25 -28.24 36.24 4.63
CA THR A 25 -29.37 37.10 4.22
C THR A 25 -30.32 37.32 5.38
N LYS A 26 -30.97 38.51 5.41
CA LYS A 26 -32.03 38.82 6.39
C LYS A 26 -33.20 37.86 6.19
N GLY A 27 -33.69 37.23 7.25
CA GLY A 27 -34.80 36.32 7.22
C GLY A 27 -34.90 35.45 8.49
N LEU A 28 -35.84 34.53 8.52
CA LEU A 28 -35.94 33.55 9.60
C LEU A 28 -34.63 32.74 9.72
N PRO A 29 -34.17 32.47 10.95
CA PRO A 29 -32.97 31.68 11.16
C PRO A 29 -33.07 30.32 10.46
N ALA A 30 -32.18 30.07 9.49
CA ALA A 30 -32.04 28.80 8.76
C ALA A 30 -30.56 28.58 8.45
N TYR A 31 -30.13 27.33 8.37
CA TYR A 31 -28.79 26.97 7.91
C TYR A 31 -28.88 25.83 6.90
N GLU A 32 -28.60 26.17 5.65
CA GLU A 32 -28.71 25.26 4.50
C GLU A 32 -27.33 25.07 3.85
N ILE A 33 -27.01 23.82 3.49
CA ILE A 33 -25.79 23.45 2.74
C ILE A 33 -26.24 22.83 1.41
N VAL A 34 -25.75 23.38 0.30
CA VAL A 34 -26.03 22.91 -1.06
C VAL A 34 -24.74 22.53 -1.79
N GLY A 35 -24.82 21.88 -2.95
CA GLY A 35 -23.65 21.45 -3.73
C GLY A 35 -23.26 19.98 -3.52
N LEU A 36 -24.27 19.08 -3.49
CA LEU A 36 -24.12 17.63 -3.31
C LEU A 36 -23.40 17.21 -2.01
N PRO A 37 -23.79 17.75 -0.83
CA PRO A 37 -23.26 17.28 0.45
C PRO A 37 -23.81 15.90 0.76
N ASP A 38 -22.94 15.00 1.31
CA ASP A 38 -23.38 13.75 1.89
C ASP A 38 -24.07 13.97 3.28
N THR A 39 -24.43 12.89 3.95
CA THR A 39 -25.03 12.96 5.28
C THR A 39 -24.09 13.58 6.32
N ALA A 40 -22.79 13.24 6.28
CA ALA A 40 -21.80 13.74 7.24
C ALA A 40 -21.58 15.24 7.08
N VAL A 41 -21.53 15.75 5.83
CA VAL A 41 -21.45 17.18 5.53
C VAL A 41 -22.74 17.91 5.93
N LYS A 42 -23.92 17.28 5.79
CA LYS A 42 -25.18 17.87 6.29
C LYS A 42 -25.22 17.99 7.81
N GLU A 43 -24.68 17.02 8.53
CA GLU A 43 -24.53 17.00 9.98
C GLU A 43 -23.52 18.05 10.49
N SER A 44 -22.60 18.52 9.64
CA SER A 44 -21.67 19.63 9.95
C SER A 44 -22.37 20.87 10.47
N ARG A 45 -23.63 21.10 10.08
CA ARG A 45 -24.40 22.27 10.56
C ARG A 45 -24.42 22.34 12.08
N GLU A 46 -24.72 21.24 12.75
CA GLU A 46 -24.81 21.19 14.19
C GLU A 46 -23.43 21.24 14.86
N ARG A 47 -22.42 20.59 14.25
CA ARG A 47 -21.04 20.62 14.76
C ARG A 47 -20.46 22.03 14.66
N VAL A 48 -20.57 22.69 13.51
CA VAL A 48 -20.08 24.06 13.27
C VAL A 48 -20.77 25.06 14.20
N ARG A 49 -22.13 24.98 14.31
CA ARG A 49 -22.89 25.83 15.20
C ARG A 49 -22.45 25.69 16.66
N SER A 50 -22.28 24.49 17.14
CA SER A 50 -21.86 24.22 18.52
C SER A 50 -20.41 24.64 18.74
N ALA A 51 -19.51 24.34 17.81
CA ALA A 51 -18.09 24.72 17.89
C ALA A 51 -17.91 26.24 17.96
N LEU A 52 -18.60 26.99 17.10
CA LEU A 52 -18.56 28.48 17.13
C LEU A 52 -19.04 29.03 18.48
N LYS A 53 -20.19 28.57 18.99
CA LYS A 53 -20.71 28.97 20.27
C LYS A 53 -19.78 28.63 21.44
N ASN A 54 -19.28 27.43 21.49
CA ASN A 54 -18.42 26.92 22.57
C ASN A 54 -17.01 27.53 22.52
N SER A 55 -16.59 28.05 21.36
CA SER A 55 -15.35 28.83 21.19
C SER A 55 -15.54 30.35 21.49
N ALA A 56 -16.72 30.74 21.97
CA ALA A 56 -17.10 32.16 22.20
C ALA A 56 -17.00 33.02 20.92
N LEU A 57 -17.27 32.43 19.76
CA LEU A 57 -17.30 33.07 18.46
C LEU A 57 -18.75 33.38 18.03
N PHE A 58 -18.90 34.40 17.21
CA PHE A 58 -20.22 34.85 16.75
C PHE A 58 -20.85 33.81 15.80
N PHE A 59 -22.12 33.48 16.04
CA PHE A 59 -22.95 32.69 15.10
C PHE A 59 -24.21 33.53 14.76
N PRO A 60 -24.43 33.84 13.45
CA PRO A 60 -25.53 34.73 13.06
C PRO A 60 -26.92 34.11 13.28
N SER A 61 -27.88 34.92 13.73
CA SER A 61 -29.29 34.54 13.85
C SER A 61 -30.11 34.89 12.61
N HIS A 62 -29.49 34.76 11.43
CA HIS A 62 -30.05 35.04 10.12
C HIS A 62 -30.11 33.78 9.27
N LYS A 63 -30.64 33.89 8.04
CA LYS A 63 -30.58 32.78 7.08
C LYS A 63 -29.16 32.66 6.52
N ILE A 64 -28.54 31.50 6.75
CA ILE A 64 -27.22 31.13 6.25
C ILE A 64 -27.42 30.13 5.12
N THR A 65 -26.86 30.40 3.95
CA THR A 65 -26.78 29.44 2.83
C THR A 65 -25.31 29.23 2.48
N VAL A 66 -24.85 27.97 2.53
CA VAL A 66 -23.49 27.63 2.10
C VAL A 66 -23.54 26.74 0.89
N ASN A 67 -22.84 27.16 -0.17
CA ASN A 67 -22.68 26.40 -1.39
C ASN A 67 -21.29 25.78 -1.47
N LEU A 68 -21.22 24.48 -1.78
CA LEU A 68 -19.98 23.74 -2.02
C LEU A 68 -19.78 23.52 -3.52
N ALA A 69 -19.05 24.40 -4.18
CA ALA A 69 -18.81 24.35 -5.63
C ALA A 69 -17.54 23.54 -5.97
N PRO A 70 -17.51 22.78 -7.09
CA PRO A 70 -18.57 22.58 -8.07
C PRO A 70 -19.61 21.53 -7.64
N ALA A 71 -20.84 21.66 -8.08
CA ALA A 71 -21.90 20.70 -7.77
C ALA A 71 -21.72 19.32 -8.41
N SER A 72 -20.82 19.17 -9.39
CA SER A 72 -20.49 17.89 -10.03
C SER A 72 -19.66 16.95 -9.14
N VAL A 73 -19.00 17.48 -8.11
CA VAL A 73 -18.16 16.72 -7.17
C VAL A 73 -18.96 16.43 -5.91
N LYS A 74 -19.04 15.18 -5.51
CA LYS A 74 -19.64 14.76 -4.24
C LYS A 74 -18.72 15.14 -3.09
N LYS A 75 -19.25 15.78 -2.05
CA LYS A 75 -18.51 16.15 -0.85
C LYS A 75 -18.87 15.19 0.26
N GLU A 76 -17.86 14.48 0.75
CA GLU A 76 -18.00 13.41 1.72
C GLU A 76 -17.16 13.67 2.97
N GLY A 77 -17.66 13.19 4.11
CA GLY A 77 -16.92 13.24 5.37
C GLY A 77 -17.02 14.59 6.13
N SER A 78 -16.24 14.70 7.18
CA SER A 78 -16.26 15.80 8.14
C SER A 78 -15.18 16.88 7.91
N SER A 79 -14.32 16.68 6.91
CA SER A 79 -13.19 17.58 6.60
C SER A 79 -13.60 19.02 6.23
N PHE A 80 -14.88 19.22 5.91
CA PHE A 80 -15.44 20.50 5.54
C PHE A 80 -15.91 21.34 6.74
N ASP A 81 -15.89 20.83 7.99
CA ASP A 81 -16.37 21.58 9.15
C ASP A 81 -15.58 22.89 9.34
N LEU A 82 -14.26 22.84 9.25
CA LEU A 82 -13.42 24.04 9.38
C LEU A 82 -13.69 25.06 8.26
N PRO A 83 -13.63 24.72 6.96
CA PRO A 83 -13.90 25.71 5.91
C PRO A 83 -15.34 26.26 5.95
N LEU A 84 -16.33 25.48 6.41
CA LEU A 84 -17.70 25.97 6.67
C LEU A 84 -17.72 27.03 7.78
N ALA A 85 -17.06 26.77 8.92
CA ALA A 85 -16.97 27.72 10.02
C ALA A 85 -16.29 29.04 9.60
N ILE A 86 -15.16 28.94 8.89
CA ILE A 86 -14.40 30.10 8.41
C ILE A 86 -15.20 30.91 7.38
N SER A 87 -15.91 30.23 6.45
CA SER A 87 -16.73 30.95 5.47
C SER A 87 -17.88 31.75 6.13
N ILE A 88 -18.50 31.21 7.17
CA ILE A 88 -19.54 31.89 7.94
C ILE A 88 -18.96 33.13 8.69
N LEU A 89 -17.82 32.95 9.38
CA LEU A 89 -17.15 34.04 10.09
C LEU A 89 -16.71 35.16 9.15
N LYS A 90 -16.18 34.85 7.97
CA LYS A 90 -15.88 35.82 6.92
C LYS A 90 -17.13 36.57 6.46
N ALA A 91 -18.22 35.85 6.20
CA ALA A 91 -19.48 36.43 5.74
C ALA A 91 -20.13 37.37 6.82
N CYS A 92 -19.83 37.10 8.10
CA CYS A 92 -20.25 37.99 9.23
C CYS A 92 -19.34 39.20 9.43
N GLY A 93 -18.17 39.26 8.80
CA GLY A 93 -17.16 40.29 9.04
C GLY A 93 -16.35 40.12 10.34
N GLU A 94 -16.41 38.92 10.95
CA GLU A 94 -15.67 38.57 12.17
C GLU A 94 -14.18 38.33 11.92
N ILE A 95 -13.81 37.95 10.70
CA ILE A 95 -12.43 37.78 10.24
C ILE A 95 -12.25 38.45 8.87
N PRO A 96 -11.02 38.87 8.50
CA PRO A 96 -10.74 39.52 7.23
C PRO A 96 -11.19 38.65 6.01
N MET A 97 -11.63 39.32 4.96
CA MET A 97 -12.03 38.64 3.69
C MET A 97 -10.84 38.14 2.90
N GLU A 98 -9.65 38.62 3.19
CA GLU A 98 -8.38 38.23 2.57
C GLU A 98 -8.04 36.75 2.83
N GLY A 99 -7.05 36.23 2.10
CA GLY A 99 -6.60 34.83 2.27
C GLY A 99 -7.42 33.83 1.45
N GLU A 100 -7.83 34.19 0.23
CA GLU A 100 -8.40 33.22 -0.73
C GLU A 100 -7.36 32.21 -1.23
N ASP A 101 -6.06 32.45 -0.98
CA ASP A 101 -4.93 31.58 -1.29
C ASP A 101 -4.68 30.50 -0.22
N ILE A 102 -5.46 30.50 0.87
CA ILE A 102 -5.34 29.52 1.96
C ILE A 102 -6.36 28.39 1.78
N VAL A 103 -5.89 27.16 1.85
CA VAL A 103 -6.73 25.95 1.86
C VAL A 103 -7.00 25.53 3.31
N PHE A 104 -8.28 25.37 3.65
CA PHE A 104 -8.74 24.98 4.97
C PHE A 104 -9.29 23.54 4.93
N ILE A 105 -8.83 22.69 5.85
CA ILE A 105 -9.27 21.30 5.97
C ILE A 105 -9.33 20.95 7.44
N GLY A 106 -10.44 20.33 7.92
CA GLY A 106 -10.49 19.87 9.30
C GLY A 106 -11.91 19.57 9.78
N GLU A 107 -12.01 18.60 10.68
CA GLU A 107 -13.23 18.29 11.43
C GLU A 107 -13.27 19.11 12.72
N LEU A 108 -14.44 19.58 13.11
CA LEU A 108 -14.66 20.28 14.37
C LEU A 108 -15.38 19.40 15.38
N ALA A 109 -14.81 19.28 16.57
CA ALA A 109 -15.52 18.79 17.73
C ALA A 109 -16.51 19.88 18.25
N LEU A 110 -17.52 19.47 19.01
CA LEU A 110 -18.54 20.39 19.53
C LEU A 110 -17.97 21.50 20.43
N ASN A 111 -16.83 21.25 21.07
CA ASN A 111 -16.11 22.22 21.91
C ASN A 111 -15.18 23.16 21.11
N GLY A 112 -15.11 23.00 19.78
CA GLY A 112 -14.25 23.79 18.91
C GLY A 112 -12.86 23.23 18.67
N ASP A 113 -12.50 22.07 19.23
CA ASP A 113 -11.23 21.42 18.92
C ASP A 113 -11.20 20.89 17.48
N LEU A 114 -10.03 20.94 16.85
CA LEU A 114 -9.78 20.38 15.54
C LEU A 114 -9.33 18.93 15.65
N ARG A 115 -10.06 18.04 14.97
CA ARG A 115 -9.77 16.61 14.89
C ARG A 115 -9.07 16.28 13.59
N SER A 116 -8.20 15.26 13.64
CA SER A 116 -7.53 14.71 12.47
C SER A 116 -8.52 14.21 11.42
N VAL A 117 -8.15 14.36 10.16
CA VAL A 117 -8.90 13.84 9.02
C VAL A 117 -8.00 12.98 8.14
N SER A 118 -8.59 12.01 7.45
CA SER A 118 -7.87 11.13 6.52
C SER A 118 -7.61 11.84 5.20
N GLY A 119 -6.52 11.46 4.51
CA GLY A 119 -6.22 11.92 3.15
C GLY A 119 -5.63 13.33 3.07
N ILE A 120 -4.97 13.79 4.12
CA ILE A 120 -4.30 15.11 4.13
C ILE A 120 -3.15 15.14 3.12
N LEU A 121 -2.28 14.13 3.11
CA LEU A 121 -1.13 14.12 2.20
C LEU A 121 -1.53 14.24 0.73
N PRO A 122 -2.40 13.37 0.17
CA PRO A 122 -2.82 13.50 -1.23
C PRO A 122 -3.56 14.83 -1.49
N THR A 123 -4.30 15.34 -0.52
CA THR A 123 -4.99 16.64 -0.64
C THR A 123 -4.00 17.79 -0.74
N VAL A 124 -3.01 17.89 0.15
CA VAL A 124 -1.99 18.95 0.14
C VAL A 124 -1.16 18.90 -1.13
N ILE A 125 -0.76 17.69 -1.58
CA ILE A 125 0.00 17.52 -2.84
C ILE A 125 -0.85 18.00 -4.03
N SER A 126 -2.11 17.55 -4.14
CA SER A 126 -2.99 17.95 -5.24
C SER A 126 -3.27 19.47 -5.26
N ALA A 127 -3.39 20.09 -4.09
CA ALA A 127 -3.59 21.53 -3.98
C ALA A 127 -2.33 22.31 -4.35
N ARG A 128 -1.14 21.87 -3.89
CA ARG A 128 0.15 22.46 -4.27
C ARG A 128 0.35 22.43 -5.80
N ASP A 129 0.05 21.32 -6.43
CA ASP A 129 0.21 21.14 -7.89
C ASP A 129 -0.77 22.05 -8.68
N LYS A 130 -1.82 22.59 -8.02
CA LYS A 130 -2.72 23.61 -8.55
C LYS A 130 -2.36 25.03 -8.12
N GLY A 131 -1.21 25.23 -7.47
CA GLY A 131 -0.65 26.55 -7.13
C GLY A 131 -1.00 27.04 -5.72
N PHE A 132 -1.69 26.26 -4.89
CA PHE A 132 -1.92 26.63 -3.49
C PHE A 132 -0.70 26.31 -2.65
N THR A 133 -0.23 27.27 -1.88
CA THR A 133 1.00 27.13 -1.06
C THR A 133 0.74 27.28 0.44
N LYS A 134 -0.45 27.71 0.87
CA LYS A 134 -0.78 27.92 2.29
C LYS A 134 -1.91 27.01 2.72
N PHE A 135 -1.75 26.37 3.88
CA PHE A 135 -2.69 25.40 4.42
C PHE A 135 -2.95 25.63 5.90
N ILE A 136 -4.20 25.51 6.31
CA ILE A 136 -4.60 25.40 7.71
C ILE A 136 -5.30 24.06 7.88
N LEU A 137 -4.71 23.16 8.72
CA LEU A 137 -5.17 21.80 8.93
C LEU A 137 -4.95 21.37 10.40
N PRO A 138 -5.60 20.30 10.87
CA PRO A 138 -5.53 19.90 12.27
C PRO A 138 -4.11 19.59 12.73
N TYR A 139 -3.83 19.91 14.00
CA TYR A 139 -2.53 19.69 14.64
C TYR A 139 -2.03 18.23 14.52
N ASP A 140 -2.93 17.26 14.63
CA ASP A 140 -2.58 15.84 14.54
C ASP A 140 -2.13 15.40 13.14
N ASN A 141 -2.53 16.14 12.09
CA ASN A 141 -2.09 15.90 10.73
C ASN A 141 -0.78 16.62 10.34
N ARG A 142 -0.19 17.43 11.25
CA ARG A 142 0.99 18.25 10.95
C ARG A 142 2.20 17.46 10.44
N LYS A 143 2.43 16.26 10.99
CA LYS A 143 3.56 15.42 10.56
C LYS A 143 3.39 14.94 9.14
N GLU A 144 2.18 14.54 8.74
CA GLU A 144 1.85 14.08 7.40
C GLU A 144 2.07 15.20 6.36
N ALA A 145 1.55 16.39 6.64
CA ALA A 145 1.72 17.56 5.77
C ALA A 145 3.16 18.09 5.74
N GLY A 146 3.93 17.88 6.83
CA GLY A 146 5.32 18.36 6.96
C GLY A 146 6.30 17.72 5.96
N TYR A 147 5.95 16.62 5.32
CA TYR A 147 6.77 16.01 4.26
C TYR A 147 6.52 16.62 2.87
N VAL A 148 5.52 17.48 2.70
CA VAL A 148 5.24 18.13 1.42
C VAL A 148 6.09 19.39 1.27
N GLN A 149 7.01 19.38 0.32
CA GLN A 149 7.87 20.52 0.02
C GLN A 149 7.13 21.61 -0.75
N GLY A 150 7.56 22.88 -0.57
CA GLY A 150 7.03 24.02 -1.31
C GLY A 150 5.68 24.56 -0.78
N VAL A 151 5.29 24.14 0.43
CA VAL A 151 4.06 24.61 1.09
C VAL A 151 4.34 25.17 2.50
N THR A 152 3.48 26.07 2.95
CA THR A 152 3.46 26.56 4.33
C THR A 152 2.21 26.02 5.02
N VAL A 153 2.41 25.23 6.06
CA VAL A 153 1.33 24.58 6.80
C VAL A 153 1.22 25.19 8.19
N TYR A 154 0.02 25.58 8.57
CA TYR A 154 -0.32 25.98 9.94
C TYR A 154 -1.21 24.90 10.55
N ALA A 155 -0.89 24.46 11.76
CA ALA A 155 -1.54 23.33 12.39
C ALA A 155 -2.12 23.70 13.78
N PRO A 156 -3.26 24.42 13.82
CA PRO A 156 -3.95 24.77 15.06
C PRO A 156 -4.57 23.55 15.73
N LYS A 157 -4.79 23.65 17.07
CA LYS A 157 -5.49 22.63 17.87
C LYS A 157 -6.98 22.88 17.93
N ASN A 158 -7.43 24.10 17.76
CA ASN A 158 -8.83 24.49 17.91
C ASN A 158 -9.19 25.68 17.01
N LEU A 159 -10.49 25.91 16.85
CA LEU A 159 -11.04 26.96 16.00
C LEU A 159 -10.64 28.39 16.45
N LYS A 160 -10.48 28.59 17.76
CA LYS A 160 -10.07 29.90 18.30
C LYS A 160 -8.68 30.28 17.82
N GLU A 161 -7.70 29.35 17.86
CA GLU A 161 -6.35 29.57 17.33
C GLU A 161 -6.36 29.92 15.83
N VAL A 162 -7.26 29.33 15.04
CA VAL A 162 -7.42 29.67 13.62
C VAL A 162 -7.89 31.13 13.47
N VAL A 163 -8.91 31.53 14.23
CA VAL A 163 -9.47 32.87 14.15
C VAL A 163 -8.47 33.95 14.61
N GLU A 164 -7.76 33.72 15.71
CA GLU A 164 -6.71 34.61 16.21
C GLU A 164 -5.57 34.79 15.20
N HIS A 165 -5.17 33.69 14.54
CA HIS A 165 -4.16 33.71 13.47
C HIS A 165 -4.62 34.53 12.26
N LEU A 166 -5.86 34.34 11.79
CA LEU A 166 -6.42 35.06 10.66
C LEU A 166 -6.64 36.57 10.96
N LYS A 167 -6.90 36.91 12.22
CA LYS A 167 -6.98 38.34 12.69
C LYS A 167 -5.62 38.99 12.88
N GLY A 168 -4.52 38.19 12.88
CA GLY A 168 -3.18 38.69 13.20
C GLY A 168 -2.95 38.94 14.70
N GLU A 169 -3.85 38.47 15.58
CA GLU A 169 -3.76 38.65 17.04
C GLU A 169 -2.74 37.70 17.67
N ASN A 170 -2.72 36.42 17.21
CA ASN A 170 -1.81 35.39 17.66
C ASN A 170 -1.37 34.53 16.47
N LEU A 171 -0.18 34.79 15.96
CA LEU A 171 0.31 34.15 14.76
C LEU A 171 0.82 32.74 15.07
N LEU A 172 0.28 31.73 14.35
CA LEU A 172 0.77 30.36 14.38
C LEU A 172 2.14 30.27 13.71
N ALA A 173 3.04 29.51 14.33
CA ALA A 173 4.29 29.13 13.67
C ALA A 173 4.00 28.10 12.56
N PRO A 174 4.65 28.23 11.40
CA PRO A 174 4.54 27.23 10.35
C PRO A 174 5.14 25.89 10.81
N VAL A 175 4.53 24.79 10.37
CA VAL A 175 5.05 23.46 10.58
C VAL A 175 6.40 23.32 9.86
N PRO A 176 7.47 22.86 10.53
CA PRO A 176 8.76 22.67 9.88
C PRO A 176 8.67 21.55 8.83
N THR A 177 9.39 21.73 7.73
CA THR A 177 9.56 20.65 6.74
C THR A 177 10.36 19.52 7.36
N LEU A 178 9.85 18.28 7.23
CA LEU A 178 10.46 17.08 7.79
C LEU A 178 11.36 16.42 6.78
N ALA A 179 12.49 15.87 7.24
CA ALA A 179 13.41 15.10 6.41
C ALA A 179 13.01 13.60 6.43
N PHE A 180 12.98 12.96 5.28
CA PHE A 180 12.63 11.54 5.16
C PHE A 180 13.63 10.61 5.87
N ASP A 181 14.91 10.96 5.86
CA ASP A 181 15.95 10.16 6.51
C ASP A 181 15.77 10.06 8.03
N SER A 182 15.19 11.09 8.66
CA SER A 182 14.84 11.05 10.09
C SER A 182 13.75 10.01 10.37
N ALA A 183 12.74 9.91 9.50
CA ALA A 183 11.68 8.90 9.62
C ALA A 183 12.21 7.47 9.45
N LYS A 184 13.18 7.26 8.54
CA LYS A 184 13.86 5.96 8.39
C LYS A 184 14.59 5.53 9.66
N ALA A 185 15.28 6.46 10.32
CA ALA A 185 16.03 6.17 11.55
C ALA A 185 15.11 5.79 12.74
N GLU A 186 13.90 6.35 12.79
CA GLU A 186 12.91 6.08 13.85
C GLU A 186 12.08 4.81 13.58
N SER A 187 12.14 4.25 12.38
CA SER A 187 11.30 3.11 11.99
C SER A 187 11.65 1.85 12.78
N LYS A 188 10.62 1.10 13.20
CA LYS A 188 10.80 -0.17 13.91
C LYS A 188 11.50 -1.18 13.01
N LYS A 189 12.55 -1.83 13.53
CA LYS A 189 13.22 -2.94 12.84
C LYS A 189 12.24 -4.09 12.67
N SER A 190 12.14 -4.61 11.45
CA SER A 190 11.40 -5.85 11.14
C SER A 190 12.16 -7.08 11.71
N TYR A 191 11.56 -8.25 11.56
CA TYR A 191 12.20 -9.51 11.92
C TYR A 191 13.51 -9.71 11.14
N ASP A 192 14.61 -9.96 11.84
CA ASP A 192 15.88 -10.27 11.20
C ASP A 192 15.89 -11.72 10.68
N LEU A 193 16.48 -11.95 9.49
CA LEU A 193 16.56 -13.26 8.87
C LEU A 193 17.41 -14.24 9.69
N SER A 194 18.35 -13.77 10.49
CA SER A 194 19.17 -14.58 11.39
C SER A 194 18.38 -15.35 12.46
N PHE A 195 17.13 -14.91 12.75
CA PHE A 195 16.23 -15.66 13.63
C PHE A 195 15.65 -16.93 12.98
N VAL A 196 15.73 -17.06 11.66
CA VAL A 196 15.31 -18.26 10.94
C VAL A 196 16.47 -19.24 10.94
N LYS A 197 16.38 -20.29 11.74
CA LYS A 197 17.42 -21.33 11.83
C LYS A 197 17.30 -22.33 10.69
N GLY A 198 18.45 -22.74 10.15
CA GLY A 198 18.50 -23.66 9.00
C GLY A 198 17.89 -23.04 7.74
N GLN A 199 17.23 -23.87 6.88
CA GLN A 199 16.48 -23.47 5.69
C GLN A 199 17.31 -22.75 4.60
N PRO A 200 18.50 -23.21 4.22
CA PRO A 200 19.39 -22.50 3.29
C PRO A 200 18.74 -22.30 1.92
N ILE A 201 18.00 -23.28 1.40
CA ILE A 201 17.30 -23.20 0.11
C ILE A 201 16.20 -22.13 0.15
N ALA A 202 15.41 -22.11 1.22
CA ALA A 202 14.33 -21.14 1.35
C ALA A 202 14.85 -19.71 1.56
N LYS A 203 15.96 -19.51 2.27
CA LYS A 203 16.67 -18.24 2.42
C LYS A 203 17.23 -17.75 1.09
N ARG A 204 17.87 -18.62 0.31
CA ARG A 204 18.37 -18.29 -1.04
C ARG A 204 17.23 -17.94 -1.98
N ALA A 205 16.14 -18.70 -1.98
CA ALA A 205 14.95 -18.39 -2.77
C ALA A 205 14.33 -17.04 -2.39
N LEU A 206 14.29 -16.72 -1.08
CA LEU A 206 13.83 -15.42 -0.58
C LEU A 206 14.72 -14.29 -1.08
N GLU A 207 16.04 -14.44 -1.05
CA GLU A 207 17.00 -13.49 -1.61
C GLU A 207 16.73 -13.23 -3.10
N VAL A 208 16.59 -14.29 -3.91
CA VAL A 208 16.27 -14.19 -5.34
C VAL A 208 14.93 -13.48 -5.53
N ALA A 209 13.90 -13.87 -4.76
CA ALA A 209 12.58 -13.28 -4.85
C ALA A 209 12.60 -11.77 -4.55
N VAL A 210 13.30 -11.35 -3.50
CA VAL A 210 13.44 -9.93 -3.13
C VAL A 210 14.27 -9.18 -4.17
N ALA A 211 15.38 -9.73 -4.62
CA ALA A 211 16.25 -9.10 -5.61
C ALA A 211 15.53 -8.83 -6.94
N GLY A 212 14.66 -9.74 -7.39
CA GLY A 212 13.93 -9.64 -8.64
C GLY A 212 12.50 -9.08 -8.54
N GLY A 213 11.94 -8.97 -7.33
CA GLY A 213 10.52 -8.63 -7.10
C GLY A 213 9.58 -9.79 -7.43
N HIS A 214 10.06 -11.04 -7.35
CA HIS A 214 9.30 -12.25 -7.71
C HIS A 214 8.30 -12.66 -6.65
N ASN A 215 7.13 -13.12 -7.08
CA ASN A 215 6.14 -13.75 -6.21
C ASN A 215 6.59 -15.14 -5.77
N ILE A 216 6.45 -15.45 -4.47
CA ILE A 216 6.95 -16.70 -3.88
C ILE A 216 5.88 -17.42 -3.08
N LEU A 217 5.85 -18.77 -3.22
CA LEU A 217 5.02 -19.66 -2.43
C LEU A 217 5.93 -20.62 -1.64
N PHE A 218 5.81 -20.59 -0.33
CA PHE A 218 6.45 -21.55 0.56
C PHE A 218 5.51 -22.74 0.84
N VAL A 219 5.99 -23.95 0.61
CA VAL A 219 5.22 -25.18 0.86
C VAL A 219 5.98 -26.05 1.86
N GLY A 220 5.33 -26.43 2.96
CA GLY A 220 6.01 -27.25 3.97
C GLY A 220 5.11 -27.59 5.14
N PRO A 221 5.54 -28.48 6.04
CA PRO A 221 4.75 -28.91 7.19
C PRO A 221 4.48 -27.74 8.18
N PRO A 222 3.50 -27.86 9.05
CA PRO A 222 3.30 -26.92 10.13
C PRO A 222 4.58 -26.78 10.99
N GLY A 223 4.90 -25.55 11.42
CA GLY A 223 6.08 -25.30 12.25
C GLY A 223 7.43 -25.27 11.50
N SER A 224 7.47 -25.33 10.18
CA SER A 224 8.72 -25.27 9.39
C SER A 224 9.33 -23.87 9.23
N GLY A 225 8.76 -22.84 9.85
CA GLY A 225 9.32 -21.47 9.80
C GLY A 225 8.83 -20.58 8.65
N LYS A 226 7.86 -21.02 7.82
CA LYS A 226 7.33 -20.26 6.67
C LYS A 226 6.90 -18.84 7.00
N THR A 227 6.17 -18.67 8.09
CA THR A 227 5.70 -17.35 8.57
C THR A 227 6.86 -16.47 9.05
N MET A 228 7.91 -17.04 9.64
CA MET A 228 9.10 -16.29 10.04
C MET A 228 9.89 -15.81 8.83
N LEU A 229 10.09 -16.69 7.82
CA LEU A 229 10.68 -16.32 6.53
C LEU A 229 9.89 -15.17 5.87
N ALA A 230 8.57 -15.27 5.80
CA ALA A 230 7.75 -14.20 5.23
C ALA A 230 7.90 -12.87 5.98
N ARG A 231 7.90 -12.90 7.30
CA ARG A 231 8.05 -11.69 8.15
C ARG A 231 9.43 -11.05 8.06
N SER A 232 10.47 -11.78 7.66
CA SER A 232 11.80 -11.22 7.45
C SER A 232 11.95 -10.51 6.09
N ILE A 233 11.04 -10.71 5.13
CA ILE A 233 11.13 -10.09 3.80
C ILE A 233 11.34 -8.58 3.86
N PRO A 234 10.58 -7.77 4.63
CA PRO A 234 10.78 -6.32 4.65
C PRO A 234 12.18 -5.89 5.09
N SER A 235 12.86 -6.70 5.92
CA SER A 235 14.22 -6.40 6.41
C SER A 235 15.31 -6.62 5.36
N VAL A 236 15.03 -7.44 4.34
CA VAL A 236 15.96 -7.74 3.24
C VAL A 236 15.59 -7.01 1.94
N MET A 237 14.41 -6.38 1.88
CA MET A 237 14.01 -5.57 0.72
C MET A 237 14.86 -4.29 0.61
N PRO A 238 15.13 -3.81 -0.60
CA PRO A 238 15.77 -2.52 -0.85
C PRO A 238 15.01 -1.37 -0.18
N ASP A 239 15.75 -0.37 0.29
CA ASP A 239 15.16 0.84 0.86
C ASP A 239 14.28 1.55 -0.15
N MET A 240 13.25 2.23 0.36
CA MET A 240 12.39 3.06 -0.45
C MET A 240 13.04 4.40 -0.76
N SER A 241 12.80 4.93 -1.95
CA SER A 241 13.01 6.33 -2.25
C SER A 241 11.95 7.19 -1.56
N PHE A 242 12.17 8.50 -1.51
CA PHE A 242 11.18 9.42 -0.97
C PHE A 242 9.88 9.42 -1.79
N GLU A 243 9.99 9.30 -3.10
CA GLU A 243 8.85 9.24 -4.03
C GLU A 243 8.02 7.98 -3.79
N GLU A 244 8.66 6.80 -3.65
CA GLU A 244 7.99 5.56 -3.29
C GLU A 244 7.27 5.69 -1.94
N ALA A 245 7.94 6.27 -0.94
CA ALA A 245 7.35 6.47 0.39
C ALA A 245 6.15 7.42 0.35
N LEU A 246 6.19 8.48 -0.46
CA LEU A 246 5.05 9.38 -0.66
C LEU A 246 3.87 8.67 -1.33
N GLU A 247 4.12 7.85 -2.35
CA GLU A 247 3.06 7.09 -3.04
C GLU A 247 2.36 6.12 -2.08
N ILE A 248 3.14 5.36 -1.32
CA ILE A 248 2.63 4.44 -0.29
C ILE A 248 1.86 5.23 0.78
N THR A 249 2.42 6.34 1.25
CA THR A 249 1.80 7.15 2.30
C THR A 249 0.46 7.74 1.85
N LYS A 250 0.29 8.14 0.60
CA LYS A 250 -1.01 8.58 0.07
C LYS A 250 -2.10 7.52 0.27
N ILE A 251 -1.78 6.26 0.00
CA ILE A 251 -2.73 5.14 0.16
C ILE A 251 -3.09 4.97 1.63
N HIS A 252 -2.09 4.95 2.51
CA HIS A 252 -2.27 4.81 3.96
C HIS A 252 -2.98 6.01 4.59
N SER A 253 -2.75 7.22 4.07
CA SER A 253 -3.44 8.44 4.47
C SER A 253 -4.94 8.37 4.19
N VAL A 254 -5.33 7.98 2.96
CA VAL A 254 -6.74 7.80 2.58
C VAL A 254 -7.40 6.67 3.38
N ALA A 255 -6.66 5.61 3.68
CA ALA A 255 -7.15 4.51 4.53
C ALA A 255 -7.26 4.88 6.01
N GLY A 256 -6.67 5.99 6.45
CA GLY A 256 -6.62 6.39 7.87
C GLY A 256 -5.71 5.49 8.73
N THR A 257 -4.69 4.85 8.14
CA THR A 257 -3.83 3.86 8.81
C THR A 257 -2.44 4.37 9.18
N LEU A 258 -2.16 5.67 9.03
CA LEU A 258 -0.83 6.25 9.32
C LEU A 258 -0.46 6.30 10.82
N GLY A 259 -1.43 6.20 11.73
CA GLY A 259 -1.18 6.14 13.19
C GLY A 259 -0.39 7.31 13.77
N GLY A 260 -0.32 8.47 13.08
CA GLY A 260 0.43 9.66 13.52
C GLY A 260 1.92 9.65 13.19
N GLU A 261 2.43 8.65 12.46
CA GLU A 261 3.84 8.58 12.02
C GLU A 261 4.17 9.63 10.93
N GLY A 262 3.17 10.09 10.21
CA GLY A 262 3.29 11.13 9.18
C GLY A 262 3.70 10.62 7.81
N ILE A 263 4.64 9.69 7.72
CA ILE A 263 5.07 9.02 6.48
C ILE A 263 5.37 7.54 6.73
N VAL A 264 5.06 6.70 5.75
CA VAL A 264 5.44 5.29 5.76
C VAL A 264 6.91 5.18 5.34
N ALA A 265 7.79 4.97 6.32
CA ALA A 265 9.24 4.95 6.10
C ALA A 265 9.82 3.55 5.84
N THR A 266 9.02 2.49 6.05
CA THR A 266 9.39 1.10 5.78
C THR A 266 8.41 0.45 4.82
N ARG A 267 8.88 -0.51 4.03
CA ARG A 267 8.01 -1.24 3.10
C ARG A 267 6.88 -1.93 3.85
N PRO A 268 5.62 -1.73 3.44
CA PRO A 268 4.48 -2.33 4.11
C PRO A 268 4.54 -3.86 4.11
N PHE A 269 4.16 -4.47 5.21
CA PHE A 269 3.93 -5.91 5.32
C PHE A 269 2.48 -6.13 5.75
N ARG A 270 1.65 -6.62 4.83
CA ARG A 270 0.23 -6.88 5.09
C ARG A 270 -0.01 -8.37 5.13
N SER A 271 -0.64 -8.83 6.21
CA SER A 271 -0.93 -10.26 6.44
C SER A 271 -2.39 -10.41 6.87
N PRO A 272 -3.34 -10.28 5.94
CA PRO A 272 -4.75 -10.49 6.24
C PRO A 272 -4.99 -11.95 6.63
N HIS A 273 -5.91 -12.18 7.56
CA HIS A 273 -6.33 -13.53 7.95
C HIS A 273 -7.09 -14.20 6.79
N HIS A 274 -7.02 -15.54 6.66
CA HIS A 274 -7.68 -16.28 5.56
C HIS A 274 -9.21 -16.12 5.52
N THR A 275 -9.83 -15.67 6.61
CA THR A 275 -11.27 -15.33 6.67
C THR A 275 -11.59 -13.96 6.04
N ALA A 276 -10.59 -13.19 5.60
CA ALA A 276 -10.80 -11.89 4.98
C ALA A 276 -11.77 -11.99 3.80
N THR A 277 -12.66 -11.00 3.70
CA THR A 277 -13.62 -10.91 2.59
C THR A 277 -12.96 -10.29 1.36
N THR A 278 -13.56 -10.52 0.18
CA THR A 278 -13.11 -9.85 -1.06
C THR A 278 -13.07 -8.32 -0.90
N VAL A 279 -14.04 -7.74 -0.19
CA VAL A 279 -14.07 -6.29 0.09
C VAL A 279 -12.91 -5.85 0.98
N SER A 280 -12.57 -6.63 2.00
CA SER A 280 -11.40 -6.34 2.85
C SER A 280 -10.09 -6.40 2.06
N LEU A 281 -9.96 -7.37 1.14
CA LEU A 281 -8.75 -7.51 0.32
C LEU A 281 -8.66 -6.43 -0.76
N CYS A 282 -9.73 -6.26 -1.54
CA CYS A 282 -9.71 -5.39 -2.72
C CYS A 282 -10.03 -3.92 -2.42
N GLY A 283 -10.61 -3.68 -1.28
CA GLY A 283 -11.18 -2.38 -0.97
C GLY A 283 -12.66 -2.29 -1.33
N GLY A 284 -13.29 -1.24 -0.88
CA GLY A 284 -14.70 -0.97 -1.09
C GLY A 284 -15.27 -0.06 -0.03
N GLY A 285 -16.56 0.05 0.01
CA GLY A 285 -17.34 0.85 0.94
C GLY A 285 -18.71 1.13 0.36
N ASN A 286 -19.69 1.42 1.21
CA ASN A 286 -21.05 1.71 0.75
C ASN A 286 -21.20 3.16 0.27
N LYS A 287 -20.50 4.09 0.92
CA LYS A 287 -20.54 5.53 0.61
C LYS A 287 -19.21 5.98 0.00
N THR A 288 -18.12 5.84 0.73
CA THR A 288 -16.76 6.17 0.30
C THR A 288 -16.00 4.89 -0.02
N VAL A 289 -15.25 4.87 -1.12
CA VAL A 289 -14.40 3.73 -1.50
C VAL A 289 -13.06 3.86 -0.79
N HIS A 290 -12.77 2.89 0.09
CA HIS A 290 -11.49 2.80 0.79
C HIS A 290 -10.59 1.74 0.16
N PRO A 291 -9.25 1.94 0.15
CA PRO A 291 -8.31 0.93 -0.29
C PRO A 291 -8.34 -0.29 0.64
N GLY A 292 -8.17 -1.48 0.07
CA GLY A 292 -8.08 -2.74 0.80
C GLY A 292 -6.64 -3.16 1.10
N GLU A 293 -6.47 -4.36 1.70
CA GLU A 293 -5.18 -4.92 2.08
C GLU A 293 -4.20 -5.03 0.90
N ILE A 294 -4.71 -5.29 -0.31
CA ILE A 294 -3.93 -5.36 -1.55
C ILE A 294 -3.27 -4.01 -1.84
N SER A 295 -4.03 -2.91 -1.76
CA SER A 295 -3.49 -1.56 -1.97
C SER A 295 -2.63 -1.09 -0.80
N LEU A 296 -2.96 -1.49 0.43
CA LEU A 296 -2.12 -1.21 1.61
C LEU A 296 -0.77 -1.95 1.59
N ALA A 297 -0.64 -3.02 0.78
CA ALA A 297 0.61 -3.72 0.54
C ALA A 297 1.46 -3.10 -0.59
N HIS A 298 0.97 -2.04 -1.25
CA HIS A 298 1.67 -1.40 -2.36
C HIS A 298 3.11 -1.01 -1.98
N GLY A 299 4.06 -1.28 -2.86
CA GLY A 299 5.49 -1.05 -2.64
C GLY A 299 6.13 -1.98 -1.59
N GLY A 300 5.39 -2.94 -1.05
CA GLY A 300 5.82 -3.86 -0.01
C GLY A 300 5.41 -5.31 -0.27
N VAL A 301 4.93 -6.00 0.76
CA VAL A 301 4.63 -7.44 0.76
C VAL A 301 3.19 -7.70 1.17
N LEU A 302 2.48 -8.49 0.38
CA LEU A 302 1.22 -9.11 0.77
C LEU A 302 1.52 -10.57 1.12
N PHE A 303 1.39 -10.92 2.40
CA PHE A 303 1.59 -12.28 2.88
C PHE A 303 0.25 -12.97 3.09
N LEU A 304 0.04 -14.09 2.38
CA LEU A 304 -1.14 -14.94 2.51
C LEU A 304 -0.74 -16.27 3.15
N ASP A 305 -0.91 -16.38 4.45
CA ASP A 305 -0.69 -17.62 5.18
C ASP A 305 -1.86 -18.58 4.93
N GLU A 306 -1.58 -19.89 4.86
CA GLU A 306 -2.59 -20.93 4.61
C GLU A 306 -3.40 -20.65 3.32
N LEU A 307 -2.73 -20.37 2.22
CA LEU A 307 -3.33 -19.95 0.95
C LEU A 307 -4.58 -20.76 0.52
N PRO A 308 -4.63 -22.11 0.64
CA PRO A 308 -5.82 -22.90 0.26
C PRO A 308 -7.05 -22.65 1.15
N GLU A 309 -6.90 -22.00 2.32
CA GLU A 309 -8.02 -21.76 3.24
C GLU A 309 -8.76 -20.43 2.93
N TYR A 310 -8.21 -19.60 2.05
CA TYR A 310 -8.93 -18.41 1.57
C TYR A 310 -10.11 -18.78 0.69
N LYS A 311 -11.16 -17.96 0.75
CA LYS A 311 -12.30 -18.09 -0.16
C LYS A 311 -11.83 -17.93 -1.61
N ARG A 312 -12.29 -18.81 -2.50
CA ARG A 312 -11.91 -18.81 -3.92
C ARG A 312 -12.17 -17.45 -4.59
N SER A 313 -13.29 -16.78 -4.27
CA SER A 313 -13.61 -15.45 -4.79
C SER A 313 -12.59 -14.37 -4.39
N ALA A 314 -12.03 -14.48 -3.18
CA ALA A 314 -10.99 -13.58 -2.69
C ALA A 314 -9.66 -13.80 -3.43
N LEU A 315 -9.27 -15.05 -3.67
CA LEU A 315 -8.07 -15.40 -4.44
C LEU A 315 -8.20 -15.00 -5.93
N GLU A 316 -9.35 -15.22 -6.55
CA GLU A 316 -9.57 -14.81 -7.95
C GLU A 316 -9.50 -13.29 -8.13
N ALA A 317 -9.93 -12.52 -7.14
CA ALA A 317 -9.86 -11.05 -7.19
C ALA A 317 -8.41 -10.51 -7.19
N MET A 318 -7.43 -11.31 -6.77
CA MET A 318 -6.00 -10.94 -6.81
C MET A 318 -5.39 -11.04 -8.22
N ARG A 319 -6.08 -11.65 -9.19
CA ARG A 319 -5.52 -11.88 -10.53
C ARG A 319 -5.21 -10.57 -11.25
N GLN A 320 -6.10 -9.59 -11.16
CA GLN A 320 -5.90 -8.29 -11.78
C GLN A 320 -4.71 -7.54 -11.15
N PRO A 321 -4.65 -7.31 -9.82
CA PRO A 321 -3.52 -6.58 -9.24
C PRO A 321 -2.16 -7.27 -9.45
N LEU A 322 -2.10 -8.60 -9.50
CA LEU A 322 -0.86 -9.33 -9.80
C LEU A 322 -0.41 -9.21 -11.27
N GLU A 323 -1.28 -8.79 -12.17
CA GLU A 323 -0.99 -8.61 -13.61
C GLU A 323 -0.77 -7.14 -13.96
N ASP A 324 -1.66 -6.27 -13.49
CA ASP A 324 -1.74 -4.86 -13.88
C ASP A 324 -1.08 -3.91 -12.86
N GLY A 325 -0.75 -4.39 -11.64
CA GLY A 325 -0.22 -3.55 -10.56
C GLY A 325 -1.22 -2.52 -10.02
N VAL A 326 -2.50 -2.67 -10.35
CA VAL A 326 -3.58 -1.78 -9.91
C VAL A 326 -4.82 -2.58 -9.56
N ILE A 327 -5.67 -2.01 -8.72
CA ILE A 327 -6.99 -2.55 -8.42
C ILE A 327 -8.06 -1.51 -8.66
N THR A 328 -9.09 -1.90 -9.41
CA THR A 328 -10.21 -1.02 -9.76
C THR A 328 -11.46 -1.45 -8.99
N VAL A 329 -11.98 -0.54 -8.19
CA VAL A 329 -13.19 -0.75 -7.39
C VAL A 329 -14.33 0.09 -7.97
N SER A 330 -15.32 -0.58 -8.57
CA SER A 330 -16.51 0.06 -9.13
C SER A 330 -17.69 -0.05 -8.17
N ARG A 331 -18.38 1.06 -7.92
CA ARG A 331 -19.58 1.17 -7.07
C ARG A 331 -20.58 2.15 -7.70
N ALA A 332 -21.78 2.20 -7.15
CA ALA A 332 -22.82 3.14 -7.61
C ALA A 332 -22.37 4.62 -7.58
N GLY A 333 -21.41 4.97 -6.71
CA GLY A 333 -20.86 6.34 -6.60
C GLY A 333 -19.70 6.64 -7.54
N GLY A 334 -19.22 5.67 -8.33
CA GLY A 334 -18.10 5.85 -9.26
C GLY A 334 -17.11 4.69 -9.23
N THR A 335 -16.11 4.82 -10.09
CA THR A 335 -14.99 3.87 -10.19
C THR A 335 -13.73 4.55 -9.69
N VAL A 336 -13.03 3.88 -8.77
CA VAL A 336 -11.76 4.34 -8.21
C VAL A 336 -10.70 3.27 -8.45
N THR A 337 -9.53 3.70 -8.93
CA THR A 337 -8.37 2.83 -9.12
C THR A 337 -7.30 3.17 -8.08
N PHE A 338 -6.80 2.14 -7.40
CA PHE A 338 -5.70 2.25 -6.44
C PHE A 338 -4.47 1.52 -6.96
N PRO A 339 -3.26 2.04 -6.73
CA PRO A 339 -2.02 1.30 -6.93
C PRO A 339 -2.01 0.02 -6.10
N ALA A 340 -1.48 -1.06 -6.68
CA ALA A 340 -1.45 -2.39 -6.07
C ALA A 340 -0.24 -3.21 -6.56
N SER A 341 0.91 -2.56 -6.74
CA SER A 341 2.17 -3.23 -7.05
C SER A 341 2.81 -3.71 -5.74
N PHE A 342 2.83 -5.02 -5.51
CA PHE A 342 3.35 -5.64 -4.30
C PHE A 342 4.01 -6.98 -4.64
N MET A 343 4.91 -7.44 -3.78
CA MET A 343 5.43 -8.80 -3.80
C MET A 343 4.45 -9.72 -3.08
N LEU A 344 3.89 -10.70 -3.80
CA LEU A 344 3.09 -11.76 -3.17
C LEU A 344 4.02 -12.79 -2.53
N CYS A 345 3.92 -12.93 -1.21
CA CYS A 345 4.43 -14.06 -0.48
C CYS A 345 3.26 -14.90 0.01
N ALA A 346 3.25 -16.18 -0.28
CA ALA A 346 2.21 -17.08 0.20
C ALA A 346 2.81 -18.29 0.90
N SER A 347 2.05 -18.89 1.80
CA SER A 347 2.41 -20.16 2.41
C SER A 347 1.27 -21.16 2.31
N MET A 348 1.62 -22.44 2.25
CA MET A 348 0.65 -23.52 2.37
C MET A 348 1.29 -24.78 2.95
N ASN A 349 0.45 -25.67 3.45
CA ASN A 349 0.86 -27.03 3.77
C ASN A 349 0.82 -27.93 2.52
N PRO A 350 1.60 -29.02 2.46
CA PRO A 350 1.62 -29.89 1.29
C PRO A 350 0.32 -30.69 1.11
N CYS A 351 -0.45 -30.88 2.19
CA CYS A 351 -1.74 -31.57 2.22
C CYS A 351 -2.57 -31.12 3.42
N PRO A 352 -3.84 -31.54 3.59
CA PRO A 352 -4.68 -31.15 4.73
C PRO A 352 -4.08 -31.47 6.11
N CYS A 353 -3.41 -32.64 6.27
CA CYS A 353 -2.77 -32.98 7.55
C CYS A 353 -1.36 -32.36 7.71
N GLY A 354 -0.78 -31.77 6.66
CA GLY A 354 0.53 -31.12 6.66
C GLY A 354 1.73 -32.08 6.50
N ASN A 355 1.53 -33.39 6.45
CA ASN A 355 2.63 -34.36 6.54
C ASN A 355 2.99 -35.06 5.23
N PHE A 356 2.40 -34.68 4.09
CA PHE A 356 2.76 -35.25 2.80
C PHE A 356 4.21 -34.89 2.44
N GLY A 357 5.04 -35.89 2.09
CA GLY A 357 6.46 -35.71 1.85
C GLY A 357 7.35 -35.64 3.11
N SER A 358 6.74 -35.63 4.32
CA SER A 358 7.51 -35.54 5.57
C SER A 358 8.32 -36.79 5.84
N LYS A 359 9.59 -36.66 6.18
CA LYS A 359 10.48 -37.76 6.61
C LYS A 359 10.18 -38.26 8.04
N LYS A 360 9.54 -37.40 8.89
CA LYS A 360 9.32 -37.65 10.32
C LYS A 360 7.90 -38.15 10.64
N LEU A 361 6.89 -37.67 9.94
CA LEU A 361 5.49 -37.95 10.24
C LEU A 361 4.78 -38.55 9.03
N ARG A 362 4.01 -39.62 9.26
CA ARG A 362 3.25 -40.29 8.18
C ARG A 362 2.05 -39.41 7.78
N CYS A 363 1.89 -39.19 6.48
CA CYS A 363 0.69 -38.62 5.90
C CYS A 363 -0.47 -39.60 5.93
N ASN A 364 -1.64 -39.18 6.43
CA ASN A 364 -2.85 -40.00 6.47
C ASN A 364 -3.90 -39.57 5.42
N CYS A 365 -3.57 -38.57 4.57
CA CYS A 365 -4.47 -38.12 3.53
C CYS A 365 -4.49 -39.06 2.34
N THR A 366 -5.68 -39.28 1.79
CA THR A 366 -5.85 -39.95 0.51
C THR A 366 -5.40 -39.02 -0.65
N ALA A 367 -5.04 -39.64 -1.80
CA ALA A 367 -4.70 -38.84 -2.99
C ALA A 367 -5.80 -37.85 -3.39
N ASN A 368 -7.08 -38.25 -3.27
CA ASN A 368 -8.22 -37.38 -3.55
C ASN A 368 -8.34 -36.19 -2.59
N GLU A 369 -8.04 -36.34 -1.30
CA GLU A 369 -8.02 -35.24 -0.33
C GLU A 369 -6.89 -34.26 -0.65
N ILE A 370 -5.71 -34.75 -0.98
CA ILE A 370 -4.57 -33.92 -1.39
C ILE A 370 -4.93 -33.14 -2.66
N ARG A 371 -5.48 -33.81 -3.68
CA ARG A 371 -5.91 -33.19 -4.93
C ARG A 371 -6.96 -32.10 -4.70
N ARG A 372 -8.00 -32.37 -3.89
CA ARG A 372 -9.04 -31.37 -3.54
C ARG A 372 -8.49 -30.18 -2.76
N TYR A 373 -7.56 -30.41 -1.84
CA TYR A 373 -6.94 -29.34 -1.06
C TYR A 373 -6.14 -28.39 -1.97
N ARG A 374 -5.31 -28.93 -2.84
CA ARG A 374 -4.49 -28.17 -3.79
C ARG A 374 -5.34 -27.47 -4.86
N ALA A 375 -6.41 -28.09 -5.33
CA ALA A 375 -7.34 -27.53 -6.32
C ALA A 375 -8.14 -26.32 -5.81
N ARG A 376 -8.08 -26.00 -4.51
CA ARG A 376 -8.63 -24.74 -3.99
C ARG A 376 -7.90 -23.51 -4.55
N ILE A 377 -6.63 -23.66 -4.89
CA ILE A 377 -5.85 -22.64 -5.60
C ILE A 377 -6.01 -22.87 -7.09
N SER A 378 -6.50 -21.85 -7.81
CA SER A 378 -6.68 -22.00 -9.25
C SER A 378 -5.35 -22.02 -10.01
N GLY A 379 -5.27 -22.81 -11.09
CA GLY A 379 -4.11 -22.84 -11.97
C GLY A 379 -3.68 -21.44 -12.46
N PRO A 380 -4.60 -20.57 -12.88
CA PRO A 380 -4.27 -19.19 -13.26
C PRO A 380 -3.62 -18.35 -12.14
N LEU A 381 -3.95 -18.57 -10.86
CA LEU A 381 -3.29 -17.89 -9.75
C LEU A 381 -1.88 -18.46 -9.51
N LEU A 382 -1.74 -19.80 -9.49
CA LEU A 382 -0.43 -20.45 -9.37
C LEU A 382 0.52 -20.06 -10.50
N ALA A 383 -0.01 -19.89 -11.72
CA ALA A 383 0.78 -19.41 -12.86
C ALA A 383 1.34 -18.00 -12.68
N ARG A 384 0.82 -17.20 -11.73
CA ARG A 384 1.32 -15.85 -11.39
C ARG A 384 2.34 -15.84 -10.25
N ILE A 385 2.51 -16.97 -9.57
CA ILE A 385 3.57 -17.16 -8.60
C ILE A 385 4.82 -17.63 -9.34
N ASP A 386 5.92 -16.87 -9.21
CA ASP A 386 7.14 -17.10 -9.97
C ASP A 386 7.95 -18.29 -9.42
N MET A 387 8.00 -18.39 -8.10
CA MET A 387 8.81 -19.34 -7.35
C MET A 387 7.96 -20.13 -6.38
N GLN A 388 8.16 -21.46 -6.34
CA GLN A 388 7.52 -22.39 -5.41
C GLN A 388 8.63 -23.16 -4.70
N VAL A 389 8.70 -23.03 -3.38
CA VAL A 389 9.84 -23.50 -2.60
C VAL A 389 9.38 -24.41 -1.48
N GLU A 390 9.97 -25.59 -1.41
CA GLU A 390 9.76 -26.48 -0.27
C GLU A 390 10.53 -25.97 0.95
N VAL A 391 9.86 -26.00 2.09
CA VAL A 391 10.43 -25.62 3.38
C VAL A 391 10.32 -26.82 4.30
N ASP A 392 11.42 -27.51 4.49
CA ASP A 392 11.49 -28.70 5.34
C ASP A 392 11.24 -28.40 6.82
N GLY A 393 10.92 -29.45 7.60
CA GLY A 393 10.87 -29.30 9.06
C GLY A 393 12.26 -29.02 9.62
N VAL A 394 12.36 -28.08 10.56
CA VAL A 394 13.64 -27.76 11.20
C VAL A 394 14.10 -28.93 12.08
N GLU A 395 15.37 -29.32 11.98
CA GLU A 395 15.97 -30.33 12.86
C GLU A 395 16.28 -29.72 14.25
N TYR A 396 16.24 -30.54 15.29
CA TYR A 396 16.52 -30.07 16.64
C TYR A 396 17.94 -29.51 16.77
N ASP A 397 18.90 -30.14 16.10
CA ASP A 397 20.30 -29.73 16.11
C ASP A 397 20.50 -28.35 15.47
N ASP A 398 19.72 -28.01 14.44
CA ASP A 398 19.72 -26.68 13.84
C ASP A 398 19.18 -25.61 14.82
N LEU A 399 18.17 -25.97 15.62
CA LEU A 399 17.56 -25.03 16.59
C LEU A 399 18.50 -24.69 17.76
N VAL A 400 19.30 -25.65 18.20
CA VAL A 400 20.23 -25.50 19.33
C VAL A 400 21.64 -25.11 18.88
N SER A 401 21.89 -25.07 17.59
CA SER A 401 23.19 -24.72 17.01
C SER A 401 23.52 -23.24 17.32
N ASP A 402 24.74 -23.02 17.81
CA ASP A 402 25.33 -21.68 17.98
C ASP A 402 25.92 -21.12 16.68
N THR A 403 25.68 -21.80 15.52
CA THR A 403 26.11 -21.25 14.22
C THR A 403 25.47 -19.90 13.98
N MET A 404 26.29 -18.92 13.60
CA MET A 404 25.80 -17.62 13.19
C MET A 404 25.07 -17.76 11.86
N GLU A 405 23.78 -17.54 11.90
CA GLU A 405 22.95 -17.46 10.69
C GLU A 405 23.20 -16.14 9.97
N GLU A 406 23.02 -16.14 8.66
CA GLU A 406 23.16 -14.96 7.83
C GLU A 406 22.16 -13.86 8.24
N THR A 407 22.64 -12.64 8.38
CA THR A 407 21.83 -11.50 8.81
C THR A 407 21.01 -10.92 7.65
N SER A 408 19.90 -10.27 7.97
CA SER A 408 19.13 -9.50 6.97
C SER A 408 19.98 -8.44 6.26
N ALA A 409 20.96 -7.84 6.95
CA ALA A 409 21.81 -6.81 6.37
C ALA A 409 22.74 -7.36 5.27
N GLU A 410 23.27 -8.57 5.42
CA GLU A 410 24.11 -9.22 4.42
C GLU A 410 23.32 -9.58 3.16
N VAL A 411 22.14 -10.21 3.34
CA VAL A 411 21.23 -10.54 2.22
C VAL A 411 20.76 -9.28 1.50
N LYS A 412 20.36 -8.24 2.26
CA LYS A 412 19.94 -6.95 1.72
C LYS A 412 21.04 -6.31 0.87
N ALA A 413 22.29 -6.34 1.33
CA ALA A 413 23.41 -5.76 0.59
C ALA A 413 23.60 -6.45 -0.79
N ARG A 414 23.36 -7.77 -0.91
CA ARG A 414 23.39 -8.47 -2.20
C ARG A 414 22.19 -8.10 -3.07
N ALA A 415 20.98 -8.07 -2.48
CA ALA A 415 19.77 -7.66 -3.19
C ALA A 415 19.86 -6.21 -3.70
N ASP A 416 20.41 -5.28 -2.90
CA ASP A 416 20.62 -3.89 -3.30
C ASP A 416 21.55 -3.77 -4.51
N ARG A 417 22.62 -4.57 -4.57
CA ARG A 417 23.54 -4.61 -5.72
C ARG A 417 22.87 -5.13 -6.98
N ALA A 418 22.12 -6.23 -6.89
CA ALA A 418 21.34 -6.75 -8.01
C ALA A 418 20.30 -5.73 -8.50
N ARG A 419 19.64 -5.01 -7.59
CA ARG A 419 18.70 -3.93 -7.92
C ARG A 419 19.37 -2.73 -8.58
N ALA A 420 20.61 -2.42 -8.22
CA ALA A 420 21.37 -1.37 -8.89
C ALA A 420 21.60 -1.71 -10.38
N ILE A 421 21.95 -2.98 -10.69
CA ILE A 421 22.07 -3.48 -12.07
C ILE A 421 20.72 -3.35 -12.81
N GLN A 422 19.62 -3.74 -12.19
CA GLN A 422 18.29 -3.64 -12.79
C GLN A 422 17.89 -2.17 -13.05
N ARG A 423 18.15 -1.26 -12.11
CA ARG A 423 17.86 0.18 -12.28
C ARG A 423 18.63 0.76 -13.48
N GLU A 424 19.90 0.40 -13.66
CA GLU A 424 20.68 0.86 -14.83
C GLU A 424 20.14 0.23 -16.13
N ARG A 425 19.78 -1.07 -16.11
CA ARG A 425 19.17 -1.78 -17.24
C ARG A 425 17.86 -1.14 -17.70
N TYR A 426 17.02 -0.73 -16.76
CA TYR A 426 15.66 -0.25 -17.02
C TYR A 426 15.50 1.26 -16.95
N LYS A 427 16.59 2.03 -16.90
CA LYS A 427 16.55 3.50 -16.73
C LYS A 427 15.68 4.25 -17.75
N ASN A 428 15.50 3.68 -18.94
CA ASN A 428 14.67 4.22 -20.02
C ASN A 428 13.31 3.50 -20.15
N SER A 429 12.91 2.72 -19.15
CA SER A 429 11.68 1.93 -19.13
C SER A 429 10.81 2.32 -17.93
N LYS A 430 9.56 1.85 -17.96
CA LYS A 430 8.63 2.03 -16.83
C LYS A 430 8.77 0.92 -15.78
N ILE A 431 9.49 -0.16 -16.10
CA ILE A 431 9.70 -1.28 -15.17
C ILE A 431 10.93 -1.01 -14.30
N THR A 432 10.93 -1.56 -13.10
CA THR A 432 11.97 -1.38 -12.10
C THR A 432 12.65 -2.69 -11.70
N THR A 433 12.03 -3.82 -12.00
CA THR A 433 12.47 -5.15 -11.55
C THR A 433 12.37 -6.19 -12.66
N ASN A 434 13.15 -7.27 -12.52
CA ASN A 434 13.11 -8.37 -13.49
C ASN A 434 11.74 -9.07 -13.54
N ALA A 435 10.99 -9.13 -12.44
CA ALA A 435 9.65 -9.71 -12.42
C ALA A 435 8.67 -8.97 -13.34
N GLU A 436 8.85 -7.65 -13.50
CA GLU A 436 8.00 -6.79 -14.32
C GLU A 436 8.29 -6.88 -15.82
N MET A 437 9.39 -7.53 -16.25
CA MET A 437 9.72 -7.66 -17.67
C MET A 437 8.53 -8.19 -18.48
N GLY A 438 8.25 -7.51 -19.59
CA GLY A 438 7.36 -8.01 -20.63
C GLY A 438 8.07 -8.98 -21.58
N GLU A 439 7.39 -9.36 -22.67
CA GLU A 439 7.99 -10.25 -23.67
C GLU A 439 9.16 -9.58 -24.41
N LYS A 440 9.08 -8.27 -24.64
CA LYS A 440 10.13 -7.50 -25.33
C LYS A 440 11.42 -7.50 -24.50
N GLU A 441 11.33 -7.10 -23.24
CA GLU A 441 12.46 -7.04 -22.32
C GLU A 441 13.05 -8.43 -22.07
N SER A 442 12.20 -9.46 -21.93
CA SER A 442 12.65 -10.84 -21.76
C SER A 442 13.46 -11.34 -22.96
N ARG A 443 13.06 -11.00 -24.19
CA ARG A 443 13.84 -11.33 -25.41
C ARG A 443 15.16 -10.58 -25.48
N GLU A 444 15.23 -9.37 -24.96
CA GLU A 444 16.42 -8.52 -24.97
C GLU A 444 17.43 -8.94 -23.91
N TYR A 445 16.97 -9.14 -22.66
CA TYR A 445 17.83 -9.31 -21.48
C TYR A 445 17.97 -10.76 -20.98
N CYS A 446 17.15 -11.70 -21.46
CA CYS A 446 17.20 -13.11 -21.08
C CYS A 446 17.68 -14.00 -22.24
N ARG A 447 18.69 -13.56 -22.99
CA ARG A 447 19.27 -14.36 -24.07
C ARG A 447 20.04 -15.53 -23.49
N LEU A 448 19.85 -16.70 -24.09
CA LEU A 448 20.55 -17.93 -23.74
C LEU A 448 21.56 -18.28 -24.83
N ASP A 449 22.61 -18.98 -24.45
CA ASP A 449 23.49 -19.68 -25.36
C ASP A 449 22.85 -21.05 -25.76
N LYS A 450 23.58 -21.83 -26.58
CA LYS A 450 23.07 -23.13 -27.06
C LYS A 450 22.84 -24.12 -25.93
N GLU A 451 23.73 -24.15 -24.94
CA GLU A 451 23.64 -25.07 -23.80
C GLU A 451 22.43 -24.67 -22.90
N GLY A 452 22.26 -23.38 -22.63
CA GLY A 452 21.09 -22.87 -21.88
C GLY A 452 19.76 -23.13 -22.58
N GLU A 453 19.71 -23.05 -23.94
CA GLU A 453 18.49 -23.38 -24.68
C GLU A 453 18.20 -24.91 -24.63
N GLU A 454 19.23 -25.80 -24.60
CA GLU A 454 19.05 -27.22 -24.39
C GLU A 454 18.48 -27.54 -23.01
N VAL A 455 19.09 -26.97 -21.94
CA VAL A 455 18.60 -27.14 -20.56
C VAL A 455 17.14 -26.72 -20.43
N LEU A 456 16.79 -25.55 -21.00
CA LEU A 456 15.43 -25.03 -20.91
C LEU A 456 14.43 -25.90 -21.72
N ARG A 457 14.86 -26.47 -22.87
CA ARG A 457 14.07 -27.37 -23.69
C ARG A 457 13.80 -28.68 -22.96
N GLU A 458 14.83 -29.31 -22.39
CA GLU A 458 14.69 -30.55 -21.60
C GLU A 458 13.74 -30.33 -20.42
N ALA A 459 13.88 -29.22 -19.68
CA ALA A 459 12.96 -28.90 -18.60
C ALA A 459 11.52 -28.69 -19.11
N PHE A 460 11.35 -28.01 -20.27
CA PHE A 460 10.05 -27.79 -20.86
C PHE A 460 9.32 -29.10 -21.23
N GLU A 461 10.05 -30.05 -21.81
CA GLU A 461 9.52 -31.36 -22.21
C GLU A 461 9.28 -32.27 -21.02
N ASN A 462 10.26 -32.40 -20.11
CA ASN A 462 10.19 -33.33 -18.98
C ASN A 462 9.21 -32.89 -17.88
N LEU A 463 9.06 -31.58 -17.66
CA LEU A 463 8.17 -31.02 -16.63
C LEU A 463 6.85 -30.46 -17.21
N HIS A 464 6.55 -30.77 -18.48
CA HIS A 464 5.33 -30.30 -19.17
C HIS A 464 5.02 -28.80 -18.94
N LEU A 465 6.05 -27.96 -19.01
CA LEU A 465 5.94 -26.55 -18.67
C LEU A 465 5.08 -25.77 -19.69
N SER A 466 4.29 -24.83 -19.20
CA SER A 466 3.57 -23.89 -20.06
C SER A 466 4.49 -22.75 -20.56
N ALA A 467 4.09 -22.08 -21.65
CA ALA A 467 4.81 -20.88 -22.13
C ALA A 467 4.98 -19.80 -21.05
N ARG A 468 4.00 -19.65 -20.16
CA ARG A 468 4.08 -18.74 -19.00
C ARG A 468 5.17 -19.20 -18.01
N ALA A 469 5.26 -20.50 -17.75
CA ALA A 469 6.29 -21.05 -16.86
C ALA A 469 7.70 -20.78 -17.42
N ARG A 470 7.91 -21.00 -18.74
CA ARG A 470 9.16 -20.66 -19.42
C ARG A 470 9.55 -19.19 -19.20
N SER A 471 8.62 -18.27 -19.42
CA SER A 471 8.88 -16.83 -19.22
C SER A 471 9.27 -16.52 -17.76
N ARG A 472 8.64 -17.15 -16.78
CA ARG A 472 8.96 -16.96 -15.36
C ARG A 472 10.34 -17.50 -15.01
N ILE A 473 10.70 -18.70 -15.49
CA ILE A 473 12.03 -19.29 -15.29
C ILE A 473 13.10 -18.34 -15.84
N LEU A 474 12.93 -17.77 -17.02
CA LEU A 474 13.89 -16.84 -17.60
C LEU A 474 14.07 -15.55 -16.75
N LYS A 475 12.99 -14.99 -16.23
CA LYS A 475 13.05 -13.81 -15.36
C LYS A 475 13.76 -14.11 -14.04
N VAL A 476 13.48 -15.27 -13.43
CA VAL A 476 14.15 -15.73 -12.21
C VAL A 476 15.64 -16.01 -12.49
N ALA A 477 15.97 -16.72 -13.57
CA ALA A 477 17.35 -16.96 -13.98
C ALA A 477 18.14 -15.64 -14.24
N ARG A 478 17.49 -14.62 -14.84
CA ARG A 478 18.11 -13.32 -15.00
C ARG A 478 18.41 -12.67 -13.64
N THR A 479 17.53 -12.83 -12.66
CA THR A 479 17.75 -12.30 -11.31
C THR A 479 18.88 -13.03 -10.60
N ILE A 480 18.98 -14.35 -10.74
CA ILE A 480 20.09 -15.13 -10.19
C ILE A 480 21.41 -14.68 -10.82
N ALA A 481 21.45 -14.50 -12.15
CA ALA A 481 22.61 -13.98 -12.83
C ALA A 481 23.00 -12.56 -12.41
N ASP A 482 22.01 -11.68 -12.09
CA ASP A 482 22.29 -10.34 -11.53
C ASP A 482 22.90 -10.43 -10.13
N LEU A 483 22.46 -11.38 -9.29
CA LEU A 483 23.03 -11.64 -7.96
C LEU A 483 24.48 -12.13 -8.05
N ASP A 484 24.79 -12.91 -9.09
CA ASP A 484 26.12 -13.47 -9.35
C ASP A 484 27.00 -12.52 -10.21
N PHE A 485 26.52 -11.30 -10.48
CA PHE A 485 27.19 -10.28 -11.34
C PHE A 485 27.52 -10.80 -12.75
N SER A 486 26.75 -11.75 -13.25
CA SER A 486 26.91 -12.30 -14.59
C SER A 486 26.15 -11.48 -15.64
N GLU A 487 26.81 -11.10 -16.74
CA GLU A 487 26.16 -10.43 -17.86
C GLU A 487 25.19 -11.37 -18.60
N THR A 488 25.52 -12.67 -18.64
CA THR A 488 24.76 -13.70 -19.35
C THR A 488 24.10 -14.68 -18.37
N ILE A 489 22.99 -15.28 -18.78
CA ILE A 489 22.36 -16.37 -18.06
C ILE A 489 23.11 -17.65 -18.40
N THR A 490 23.71 -18.32 -17.41
CA THR A 490 24.39 -19.59 -17.56
C THR A 490 23.46 -20.78 -17.30
N PRO A 491 23.81 -22.02 -17.69
CA PRO A 491 23.06 -23.21 -17.35
C PRO A 491 22.82 -23.39 -15.84
N GLN A 492 23.79 -23.02 -14.99
CA GLN A 492 23.65 -23.09 -13.53
C GLN A 492 22.52 -22.17 -13.03
N HIS A 493 22.41 -20.94 -13.57
CA HIS A 493 21.32 -20.02 -13.23
C HIS A 493 19.94 -20.59 -13.63
N LEU A 494 19.89 -21.32 -14.76
CA LEU A 494 18.68 -21.98 -15.22
C LEU A 494 18.30 -23.17 -14.32
N TYR A 495 19.26 -24.01 -13.95
CA TYR A 495 18.99 -25.13 -13.02
C TYR A 495 18.45 -24.63 -11.68
N GLU A 496 19.05 -23.58 -11.11
CA GLU A 496 18.52 -22.97 -9.88
C GLU A 496 17.10 -22.42 -10.10
N ALA A 497 16.84 -21.70 -11.18
CA ALA A 497 15.51 -21.13 -11.48
C ALA A 497 14.45 -22.22 -11.73
N ILE A 498 14.81 -23.31 -12.38
CA ILE A 498 13.94 -24.47 -12.64
C ILE A 498 13.59 -25.17 -11.33
N SER A 499 14.56 -25.33 -10.41
CA SER A 499 14.33 -25.99 -9.11
C SER A 499 13.23 -25.28 -8.28
N TYR A 500 13.04 -23.98 -8.47
CA TYR A 500 11.97 -23.22 -7.82
C TYR A 500 10.60 -23.39 -8.47
N ARG A 501 10.44 -24.30 -9.44
CA ARG A 501 9.14 -24.60 -10.09
C ARG A 501 8.79 -26.08 -10.14
N THR A 502 9.67 -26.97 -9.70
CA THR A 502 9.46 -28.43 -9.76
C THR A 502 8.32 -28.89 -8.86
N TYR A 503 8.02 -28.21 -7.76
CA TYR A 503 6.93 -28.57 -6.86
C TYR A 503 5.53 -28.61 -7.54
N GLY A 504 5.35 -27.85 -8.61
CA GLY A 504 4.10 -27.84 -9.38
C GLY A 504 3.99 -28.97 -10.42
N ALA A 505 5.12 -29.52 -10.87
CA ALA A 505 5.16 -30.57 -11.87
C ALA A 505 4.79 -31.94 -11.28
N ASP A 506 5.29 -32.28 -10.09
CA ASP A 506 4.97 -33.52 -9.37
C ASP A 506 3.46 -33.69 -9.04
N LEU A 507 2.68 -32.64 -9.25
CA LEU A 507 1.25 -32.61 -8.97
C LEU A 507 0.38 -33.00 -10.14
N MET A 508 0.93 -32.98 -11.37
CA MET A 508 0.23 -33.44 -12.59
C MET A 508 0.41 -34.90 -12.84
N ASP A 509 1.46 -35.52 -12.28
CA ASP A 509 1.79 -36.96 -12.49
C ASP A 509 1.10 -37.93 -11.49
N MET A 510 0.18 -37.43 -10.66
CA MET A 510 -0.64 -38.25 -9.75
C MET A 510 -1.98 -38.69 -10.39
N ASP A 511 -2.00 -39.05 -11.69
CA ASP A 511 -3.12 -39.72 -12.37
C ASP A 511 -3.11 -41.22 -12.16
#